data_77d5568fbbb95946cab4e82b4db848f3
#
_entry.id   77d5568fbbb95946cab4e82b4db848f3
#
_cell.length_a   1.000
_cell.length_b   1.000
_cell.length_c   1.000
_cell.angle_alpha   90.00
_cell.angle_beta   90.00
_cell.angle_gamma   90.00
#
_symmetry.space_group_name_H-M   'P 1'
#
loop_
_entity.id
_entity.type
_entity.pdbx_description
1 polymer ?
#
loop_
_entity_poly.entity_id
_entity_poly.type
_entity_poly.pdbx_seq_one_letter_code
_entity_poly.pdbx_strand_id
1 'polypeptide(L)'
;MKGHKDSIYDFVVDKKTRTIYSAGAEGYVVKWDIDNPDNGHLVLQGGEAFYSMTKHETHLLLGSRNGEIFKVNLADSTLVGKQKKHKGGVFFIVGSISGGEDGVLCYTRDKEQYSLQVSNESLRCIIQSEGSYFIGASDHLIYEVNKETMRVTRTLRGHTNSVFALAFLDENTLVSTGRDAMIRAWDLTIGKEVYSVAAHEYQAKSVSYNGNILISSSMDKTIKLWNDQLELVKVIDFARYQGHTNCINKVEWIDENMFVSCSDDRSLCLWKVEIIL
;
A
#
# COMPACT_ATOMS: atom_id res chain seq x y z
N MET A 1 -6.84 12.36 12.94
CA MET A 1 -5.93 13.30 12.23
C MET A 1 -6.67 13.95 11.07
N LYS A 2 -6.83 15.25 11.07
CA LYS A 2 -7.49 16.02 9.99
C LYS A 2 -6.59 17.15 9.56
N GLY A 3 -6.28 17.29 8.27
CA GLY A 3 -5.37 18.33 7.74
C GLY A 3 -5.28 18.32 6.23
N HIS A 4 -5.65 17.21 5.58
CA HIS A 4 -5.81 17.15 4.14
C HIS A 4 -7.12 17.82 3.69
N LYS A 5 -7.09 18.38 2.49
CA LYS A 5 -8.24 19.04 1.86
C LYS A 5 -8.98 18.12 0.88
N ASP A 6 -8.37 16.98 0.54
CA ASP A 6 -8.89 15.99 -0.39
C ASP A 6 -8.52 14.57 0.06
N SER A 7 -8.88 13.55 -0.73
CA SER A 7 -8.64 12.13 -0.50
C SER A 7 -7.18 11.83 -0.17
N ILE A 8 -6.94 11.03 0.87
CA ILE A 8 -5.61 10.54 1.21
C ILE A 8 -5.43 9.16 0.57
N TYR A 9 -4.44 9.02 -0.32
CA TYR A 9 -4.22 7.79 -1.06
C TYR A 9 -3.20 6.86 -0.42
N ASP A 10 -2.16 7.43 0.18
CA ASP A 10 -1.07 6.65 0.76
C ASP A 10 -0.47 7.33 1.98
N PHE A 11 0.17 6.54 2.81
CA PHE A 11 0.98 7.02 3.93
C PHE A 11 2.14 6.04 4.18
N VAL A 12 3.14 6.50 4.90
CA VAL A 12 4.24 5.68 5.41
C VAL A 12 4.44 5.94 6.90
N VAL A 13 4.67 4.87 7.65
CA VAL A 13 4.95 4.91 9.09
C VAL A 13 6.45 4.81 9.32
N ASP A 14 7.03 5.80 9.96
CA ASP A 14 8.37 5.70 10.54
C ASP A 14 8.25 5.25 11.99
N LYS A 15 8.40 3.94 12.20
CA LYS A 15 8.28 3.32 13.53
C LYS A 15 9.35 3.82 14.52
N LYS A 16 10.54 4.21 14.02
CA LYS A 16 11.64 4.69 14.87
C LYS A 16 11.36 6.06 15.48
N THR A 17 10.82 6.95 14.67
CA THR A 17 10.49 8.32 15.12
C THR A 17 9.04 8.49 15.53
N ARG A 18 8.23 7.41 15.47
CA ARG A 18 6.79 7.42 15.74
C ARG A 18 6.05 8.49 14.94
N THR A 19 6.37 8.56 13.65
CA THR A 19 5.86 9.58 12.73
C THR A 19 5.14 8.92 11.56
N ILE A 20 4.05 9.53 11.11
CA ILE A 20 3.36 9.16 9.87
C ILE A 20 3.56 10.31 8.88
N TYR A 21 3.85 9.98 7.63
CA TYR A 21 3.77 10.90 6.50
C TYR A 21 2.63 10.42 5.61
N SER A 22 1.73 11.33 5.23
CA SER A 22 0.57 11.03 4.37
C SER A 22 0.57 11.90 3.13
N ALA A 23 0.03 11.37 2.04
CA ALA A 23 -0.07 12.07 0.76
C ALA A 23 -1.42 11.79 0.07
N GLY A 24 -1.91 12.73 -0.71
CA GLY A 24 -3.23 12.61 -1.31
C GLY A 24 -3.45 13.39 -2.61
N ALA A 25 -4.72 13.52 -2.95
CA ALA A 25 -5.21 14.06 -4.22
C ALA A 25 -4.84 15.53 -4.45
N GLU A 26 -4.80 16.32 -3.39
CA GLU A 26 -4.43 17.74 -3.47
C GLU A 26 -2.93 18.01 -3.63
N GLY A 27 -2.11 16.94 -3.60
CA GLY A 27 -0.66 17.03 -3.71
C GLY A 27 0.04 17.52 -2.45
N TYR A 28 -0.60 17.44 -1.29
CA TYR A 28 0.03 17.73 -0.01
C TYR A 28 0.69 16.49 0.55
N VAL A 29 1.84 16.69 1.20
CA VAL A 29 2.47 15.74 2.11
C VAL A 29 2.44 16.31 3.50
N VAL A 30 1.84 15.59 4.44
CA VAL A 30 1.67 16.02 5.83
C VAL A 30 2.35 15.03 6.75
N LYS A 31 3.10 15.56 7.73
CA LYS A 31 3.76 14.84 8.80
C LYS A 31 2.90 14.87 10.05
N TRP A 32 2.74 13.74 10.71
CA TRP A 32 1.97 13.55 11.94
C TRP A 32 2.83 12.88 13.01
N ASP A 33 2.68 13.29 14.24
CA ASP A 33 3.22 12.61 15.39
C ASP A 33 2.17 11.60 15.91
N ILE A 34 2.54 10.32 16.05
CA ILE A 34 1.63 9.28 16.53
C ILE A 34 1.18 9.54 17.97
N ASP A 35 2.06 10.11 18.79
CA ASP A 35 1.79 10.38 20.19
C ASP A 35 1.05 11.72 20.41
N ASN A 36 1.03 12.61 19.39
CA ASN A 36 0.27 13.86 19.37
C ASN A 36 -0.41 14.09 18.01
N PRO A 37 -1.44 13.28 17.67
CA PRO A 37 -1.96 13.15 16.32
C PRO A 37 -2.82 14.34 15.82
N ASP A 38 -3.11 15.33 16.66
CA ASP A 38 -4.00 16.43 16.30
C ASP A 38 -3.31 17.54 15.48
N ASN A 39 -1.97 17.56 15.47
CA ASN A 39 -1.16 18.56 14.80
C ASN A 39 -0.43 17.99 13.58
N GLY A 40 -1.01 18.18 12.39
CA GLY A 40 -0.34 17.88 11.12
C GLY A 40 0.55 19.04 10.66
N HIS A 41 1.79 18.72 10.25
CA HIS A 41 2.74 19.68 9.69
C HIS A 41 2.88 19.46 8.19
N LEU A 42 2.64 20.50 7.38
CA LEU A 42 2.84 20.45 5.94
C LEU A 42 4.34 20.30 5.62
N VAL A 43 4.69 19.20 4.91
CA VAL A 43 6.06 18.92 4.47
C VAL A 43 6.29 19.39 3.04
N LEU A 44 5.30 19.15 2.14
CA LEU A 44 5.39 19.52 0.74
C LEU A 44 4.01 19.86 0.19
N GLN A 45 3.99 20.82 -0.73
CA GLN A 45 2.86 21.09 -1.62
C GLN A 45 3.35 20.88 -3.06
N GLY A 46 3.03 19.70 -3.63
CA GLY A 46 3.59 19.25 -4.91
C GLY A 46 2.82 19.73 -6.15
N GLY A 47 1.61 20.28 -5.99
CA GLY A 47 0.80 20.79 -7.10
C GLY A 47 0.08 19.71 -7.94
N GLU A 48 0.27 18.44 -7.65
CA GLU A 48 -0.38 17.30 -8.30
C GLU A 48 -0.62 16.15 -7.32
N ALA A 49 -1.57 15.25 -7.63
CA ALA A 49 -1.89 14.12 -6.76
C ALA A 49 -0.71 13.15 -6.61
N PHE A 50 -0.47 12.69 -5.39
CA PHE A 50 0.46 11.61 -5.07
C PHE A 50 -0.32 10.33 -4.78
N TYR A 51 -0.01 9.26 -5.53
CA TYR A 51 -0.67 7.96 -5.42
C TYR A 51 0.07 6.96 -4.57
N SER A 52 1.37 7.16 -4.40
CA SER A 52 2.22 6.29 -3.60
C SER A 52 3.34 7.06 -2.91
N MET A 53 3.81 6.53 -1.79
CA MET A 53 4.94 7.08 -1.09
C MET A 53 5.74 6.00 -0.37
N THR A 54 7.04 6.25 -0.20
CA THR A 54 7.91 5.43 0.64
C THR A 54 8.97 6.29 1.31
N LYS A 55 9.39 5.86 2.49
CA LYS A 55 10.56 6.43 3.16
C LYS A 55 11.79 5.61 2.78
N HIS A 56 12.78 6.27 2.25
CA HIS A 56 14.09 5.68 1.93
C HIS A 56 15.18 6.52 2.59
N GLU A 57 15.82 5.95 3.60
CA GLU A 57 16.83 6.63 4.43
C GLU A 57 16.29 7.95 5.01
N THR A 58 16.90 9.08 4.61
CA THR A 58 16.57 10.44 5.04
C THR A 58 15.60 11.17 4.10
N HIS A 59 15.02 10.45 3.14
CA HIS A 59 14.15 11.03 2.11
C HIS A 59 12.79 10.37 2.06
N LEU A 60 11.79 11.13 1.62
CA LEU A 60 10.54 10.59 1.08
C LEU A 60 10.63 10.53 -0.44
N LEU A 61 10.19 9.43 -1.02
CA LEU A 61 9.93 9.29 -2.45
C LEU A 61 8.42 9.26 -2.65
N LEU A 62 7.92 10.07 -3.57
CA LEU A 62 6.49 10.26 -3.82
C LEU A 62 6.20 9.97 -5.29
N GLY A 63 5.30 9.06 -5.56
CA GLY A 63 4.84 8.73 -6.90
C GLY A 63 3.61 9.54 -7.28
N SER A 64 3.73 10.35 -8.33
CA SER A 64 2.67 11.26 -8.74
C SER A 64 1.73 10.66 -9.77
N ARG A 65 0.57 11.29 -9.94
CA ARG A 65 -0.40 11.01 -10.99
C ARG A 65 0.21 11.10 -12.40
N ASN A 66 1.14 12.01 -12.60
CA ASN A 66 1.73 12.26 -13.90
C ASN A 66 2.95 11.38 -14.21
N GLY A 67 3.26 10.37 -13.37
CA GLY A 67 4.37 9.42 -13.59
C GLY A 67 5.73 9.94 -13.17
N GLU A 68 5.76 10.98 -12.36
CA GLU A 68 6.98 11.54 -11.80
C GLU A 68 7.23 11.00 -10.39
N ILE A 69 8.48 10.85 -10.03
CA ILE A 69 8.90 10.56 -8.67
C ILE A 69 9.58 11.78 -8.10
N PHE A 70 9.01 12.31 -7.01
CA PHE A 70 9.55 13.41 -6.24
C PHE A 70 10.42 12.85 -5.13
N LYS A 71 11.54 13.50 -4.85
CA LYS A 71 12.43 13.18 -3.73
C LYS A 71 12.50 14.37 -2.79
N VAL A 72 12.05 14.18 -1.54
CA VAL A 72 11.99 15.20 -0.49
C VAL A 72 12.93 14.83 0.63
N ASN A 73 13.78 15.76 1.06
CA ASN A 73 14.64 15.60 2.22
C ASN A 73 13.81 15.79 3.51
N LEU A 74 13.88 14.81 4.42
CA LEU A 74 13.13 14.83 5.68
C LEU A 74 13.69 15.76 6.76
N ALA A 75 14.97 16.15 6.65
CA ALA A 75 15.60 17.01 7.66
C ALA A 75 15.13 18.47 7.57
N ASP A 76 14.90 18.95 6.35
CA ASP A 76 14.55 20.36 6.08
C ASP A 76 13.29 20.53 5.22
N SER A 77 12.63 19.43 4.87
CA SER A 77 11.42 19.38 4.02
C SER A 77 11.64 19.98 2.62
N THR A 78 12.87 19.98 2.10
CA THR A 78 13.17 20.50 0.76
C THR A 78 12.95 19.48 -0.33
N LEU A 79 12.41 19.91 -1.47
CA LEU A 79 12.35 19.11 -2.70
C LEU A 79 13.76 19.03 -3.31
N VAL A 80 14.36 17.84 -3.23
CA VAL A 80 15.74 17.59 -3.73
C VAL A 80 15.75 17.29 -5.24
N GLY A 81 14.68 16.69 -5.75
CA GLY A 81 14.60 16.33 -7.15
C GLY A 81 13.24 15.80 -7.57
N LYS A 82 13.06 15.80 -8.89
CA LYS A 82 11.85 15.30 -9.57
C LYS A 82 12.27 14.61 -10.86
N GLN A 83 11.78 13.41 -11.10
CA GLN A 83 12.15 12.61 -12.26
C GLN A 83 10.93 11.91 -12.87
N LYS A 84 10.69 12.12 -14.15
CA LYS A 84 9.70 11.37 -14.94
C LYS A 84 10.20 9.95 -15.18
N LYS A 85 9.49 8.94 -14.64
CA LYS A 85 9.84 7.51 -14.81
C LYS A 85 8.76 6.70 -15.50
N HIS A 86 7.50 7.12 -15.39
CA HIS A 86 6.35 6.40 -15.93
C HIS A 86 5.55 7.27 -16.90
N LYS A 87 4.78 6.65 -17.80
CA LYS A 87 3.90 7.35 -18.74
C LYS A 87 2.57 7.78 -18.09
N GLY A 88 2.20 7.17 -16.98
CA GLY A 88 1.01 7.46 -16.18
C GLY A 88 1.29 7.40 -14.69
N GLY A 89 0.25 7.32 -13.86
CA GLY A 89 0.37 7.36 -12.41
C GLY A 89 1.30 6.29 -11.83
N VAL A 90 2.07 6.66 -10.81
CA VAL A 90 2.98 5.76 -10.06
C VAL A 90 2.24 5.21 -8.85
N PHE A 91 1.89 3.93 -8.86
CA PHE A 91 1.05 3.32 -7.83
C PHE A 91 1.82 2.69 -6.67
N PHE A 92 3.09 2.42 -6.85
CA PHE A 92 3.97 1.98 -5.76
C PHE A 92 5.43 2.38 -5.97
N ILE A 93 6.13 2.53 -4.85
CA ILE A 93 7.58 2.71 -4.81
C ILE A 93 8.13 1.88 -3.65
N VAL A 94 9.16 1.05 -3.90
CA VAL A 94 9.87 0.28 -2.88
C VAL A 94 11.38 0.38 -3.15
N GLY A 95 12.10 1.10 -2.28
CA GLY A 95 13.52 1.38 -2.50
C GLY A 95 13.77 2.09 -3.83
N SER A 96 14.53 1.45 -4.73
CA SER A 96 14.84 1.97 -6.07
C SER A 96 13.86 1.51 -7.16
N ILE A 97 12.78 0.80 -6.79
CA ILE A 97 11.82 0.21 -7.71
C ILE A 97 10.51 1.00 -7.67
N SER A 98 9.90 1.21 -8.83
CA SER A 98 8.57 1.80 -8.97
C SER A 98 7.77 1.11 -10.05
N GLY A 99 6.46 1.15 -9.92
CA GLY A 99 5.52 0.64 -10.92
C GLY A 99 4.24 1.45 -10.95
N GLY A 100 3.54 1.40 -12.06
CA GLY A 100 2.39 2.26 -12.25
C GLY A 100 1.48 1.88 -13.41
N GLU A 101 0.79 2.89 -13.91
CA GLU A 101 -0.28 2.79 -14.90
C GLU A 101 0.17 2.18 -16.24
N ASP A 102 1.43 2.36 -16.61
CA ASP A 102 2.01 1.88 -17.87
C ASP A 102 2.39 0.39 -17.88
N GLY A 103 2.16 -0.32 -16.76
CA GLY A 103 2.49 -1.74 -16.63
C GLY A 103 3.98 -2.03 -16.55
N VAL A 104 4.80 -1.00 -16.38
CA VAL A 104 6.26 -1.07 -16.36
C VAL A 104 6.77 -1.08 -14.93
N LEU A 105 7.73 -1.93 -14.65
CA LEU A 105 8.57 -1.90 -13.44
C LEU A 105 9.86 -1.16 -13.78
N CYS A 106 10.05 0.04 -13.22
CA CYS A 106 11.27 0.80 -13.32
C CYS A 106 12.16 0.51 -12.13
N TYR A 107 13.46 0.28 -12.34
CA TYR A 107 14.43 0.00 -11.27
C TYR A 107 15.80 0.57 -11.58
N THR A 108 16.60 0.76 -10.53
CA THR A 108 17.99 1.23 -10.65
C THR A 108 18.93 0.13 -10.16
N ARG A 109 19.93 -0.22 -10.97
CA ARG A 109 21.02 -1.13 -10.63
C ARG A 109 22.35 -0.51 -11.08
N ASP A 110 23.38 -0.54 -10.23
CA ASP A 110 24.71 0.02 -10.53
C ASP A 110 24.68 1.48 -11.05
N LYS A 111 23.77 2.29 -10.50
CA LYS A 111 23.47 3.69 -10.88
C LYS A 111 22.81 3.85 -12.26
N GLU A 112 22.57 2.79 -12.99
CA GLU A 112 21.85 2.80 -14.26
C GLU A 112 20.36 2.51 -14.06
N GLN A 113 19.54 3.08 -14.95
CA GLN A 113 18.09 2.91 -14.93
C GLN A 113 17.67 1.86 -15.97
N TYR A 114 16.81 0.96 -15.51
CA TYR A 114 16.25 -0.11 -16.32
C TYR A 114 14.73 -0.14 -16.19
N SER A 115 14.10 -0.79 -17.15
CA SER A 115 12.67 -1.03 -17.14
C SER A 115 12.35 -2.44 -17.60
N LEU A 116 11.30 -3.03 -16.99
CA LEU A 116 10.73 -4.32 -17.36
C LEU A 116 9.23 -4.13 -17.60
N GLN A 117 8.75 -4.45 -18.83
CA GLN A 117 7.32 -4.57 -19.07
C GLN A 117 6.81 -5.85 -18.40
N VAL A 118 6.02 -5.72 -17.32
CA VAL A 118 5.49 -6.86 -16.56
C VAL A 118 4.10 -7.23 -17.06
N SER A 119 3.24 -6.24 -17.31
CA SER A 119 1.87 -6.39 -17.79
C SER A 119 1.55 -5.31 -18.84
N ASN A 120 0.54 -5.53 -19.68
CA ASN A 120 -0.03 -4.48 -20.54
C ASN A 120 -1.00 -3.57 -19.77
N GLU A 121 -1.37 -3.96 -18.56
CA GLU A 121 -2.25 -3.23 -17.67
C GLU A 121 -1.46 -2.67 -16.47
N SER A 122 -2.08 -1.79 -15.71
CA SER A 122 -1.44 -1.11 -14.56
C SER A 122 -0.90 -2.09 -13.52
N LEU A 123 0.32 -1.85 -13.03
CA LEU A 123 0.86 -2.48 -11.82
C LEU A 123 0.35 -1.72 -10.59
N ARG A 124 -0.31 -2.41 -9.67
CA ARG A 124 -1.06 -1.79 -8.56
C ARG A 124 -0.35 -1.83 -7.22
N CYS A 125 0.33 -2.90 -6.93
CA CYS A 125 1.00 -3.12 -5.66
C CYS A 125 2.21 -4.01 -5.82
N ILE A 126 3.11 -3.96 -4.83
CA ILE A 126 4.30 -4.81 -4.77
C ILE A 126 4.54 -5.22 -3.32
N ILE A 127 4.99 -6.46 -3.14
CA ILE A 127 5.63 -6.94 -1.92
C ILE A 127 6.87 -7.73 -2.28
N GLN A 128 7.83 -7.83 -1.37
CA GLN A 128 9.09 -8.52 -1.63
C GLN A 128 9.36 -9.61 -0.61
N SER A 129 9.82 -10.77 -1.11
CA SER A 129 10.51 -11.82 -0.34
C SER A 129 12.02 -11.66 -0.47
N GLU A 130 12.80 -12.60 0.05
CA GLU A 130 14.25 -12.61 -0.11
C GLU A 130 14.67 -12.64 -1.58
N GLY A 131 14.11 -13.55 -2.38
CA GLY A 131 14.50 -13.78 -3.79
C GLY A 131 13.59 -13.17 -4.86
N SER A 132 12.40 -12.70 -4.51
CA SER A 132 11.38 -12.31 -5.48
C SER A 132 10.61 -11.06 -5.08
N TYR A 133 10.10 -10.36 -6.11
CA TYR A 133 9.02 -9.39 -5.99
C TYR A 133 7.72 -10.06 -6.43
N PHE A 134 6.63 -9.84 -5.67
CA PHE A 134 5.29 -10.19 -6.07
C PHE A 134 4.54 -8.91 -6.40
N ILE A 135 3.96 -8.83 -7.59
CA ILE A 135 3.37 -7.61 -8.16
C ILE A 135 1.94 -7.90 -8.55
N GLY A 136 0.99 -7.25 -7.90
CA GLY A 136 -0.41 -7.30 -8.28
C GLY A 136 -0.73 -6.31 -9.40
N ALA A 137 -1.49 -6.75 -10.41
CA ALA A 137 -1.79 -5.95 -11.59
C ALA A 137 -3.30 -5.85 -11.88
N SER A 138 -3.64 -4.92 -12.80
CA SER A 138 -5.04 -4.71 -13.21
C SER A 138 -5.58 -5.75 -14.17
N ASP A 139 -4.73 -6.60 -14.73
CA ASP A 139 -5.08 -7.78 -15.53
C ASP A 139 -5.42 -9.02 -14.70
N HIS A 140 -5.70 -8.84 -13.42
CA HIS A 140 -6.15 -9.86 -12.46
C HIS A 140 -5.04 -10.83 -12.01
N LEU A 141 -3.80 -10.61 -12.42
CA LEU A 141 -2.67 -11.48 -12.14
C LEU A 141 -1.79 -10.95 -11.01
N ILE A 142 -1.12 -11.87 -10.34
CA ILE A 142 0.02 -11.56 -9.49
C ILE A 142 1.25 -12.14 -10.18
N TYR A 143 2.22 -11.29 -10.46
CA TYR A 143 3.46 -11.66 -11.12
C TYR A 143 4.56 -11.87 -10.10
N GLU A 144 5.27 -12.97 -10.17
CA GLU A 144 6.51 -13.17 -9.46
C GLU A 144 7.68 -12.79 -10.35
N VAL A 145 8.50 -11.86 -9.88
CA VAL A 145 9.70 -11.37 -10.59
C VAL A 145 10.92 -11.69 -9.74
N ASN A 146 11.84 -12.46 -10.29
CA ASN A 146 13.10 -12.79 -9.62
C ASN A 146 13.99 -11.53 -9.48
N LYS A 147 14.51 -11.27 -8.29
CA LYS A 147 15.26 -10.05 -7.95
C LYS A 147 16.62 -9.96 -8.66
N GLU A 148 17.27 -11.09 -8.87
CA GLU A 148 18.59 -11.15 -9.48
C GLU A 148 18.51 -10.95 -10.99
N THR A 149 17.65 -11.72 -11.66
CA THR A 149 17.54 -11.73 -13.12
C THR A 149 16.58 -10.67 -13.66
N MET A 150 15.73 -10.09 -12.81
CA MET A 150 14.64 -9.18 -13.18
C MET A 150 13.77 -9.74 -14.31
N ARG A 151 13.39 -11.02 -14.18
CA ARG A 151 12.49 -11.72 -15.11
C ARG A 151 11.26 -12.21 -14.37
N VAL A 152 10.11 -12.18 -15.05
CA VAL A 152 8.91 -12.86 -14.56
C VAL A 152 9.16 -14.36 -14.59
N THR A 153 9.02 -14.99 -13.44
CA THR A 153 9.23 -16.45 -13.26
C THR A 153 7.92 -17.22 -13.19
N ARG A 154 6.88 -16.58 -12.65
CA ARG A 154 5.58 -17.22 -12.44
C ARG A 154 4.46 -16.18 -12.39
N THR A 155 3.22 -16.63 -12.66
CA THR A 155 2.00 -15.85 -12.45
C THR A 155 1.01 -16.64 -11.60
N LEU A 156 0.41 -16.00 -10.59
CA LEU A 156 -0.68 -16.56 -9.80
C LEU A 156 -2.01 -16.07 -10.38
N ARG A 157 -2.94 -17.01 -10.60
CA ARG A 157 -4.22 -16.80 -11.27
C ARG A 157 -5.37 -17.21 -10.36
N GLY A 158 -6.37 -16.34 -10.19
CA GLY A 158 -7.56 -16.60 -9.38
C GLY A 158 -8.43 -15.36 -9.17
N HIS A 159 -7.83 -14.16 -9.04
CA HIS A 159 -8.60 -12.93 -9.03
C HIS A 159 -9.36 -12.72 -10.34
N THR A 160 -10.54 -12.12 -10.25
CA THR A 160 -11.40 -11.81 -11.41
C THR A 160 -11.35 -10.34 -11.79
N ASN A 161 -10.61 -9.53 -11.04
CA ASN A 161 -10.38 -8.11 -11.29
C ASN A 161 -9.04 -7.67 -10.68
N SER A 162 -8.69 -6.38 -10.82
CA SER A 162 -7.42 -5.77 -10.37
C SER A 162 -7.02 -6.21 -8.96
N VAL A 163 -5.76 -6.58 -8.78
CA VAL A 163 -5.15 -6.91 -7.47
C VAL A 163 -4.58 -5.63 -6.88
N PHE A 164 -5.03 -5.23 -5.68
CA PHE A 164 -4.69 -3.93 -5.09
C PHE A 164 -3.69 -4.00 -3.94
N ALA A 165 -3.63 -5.12 -3.23
CA ALA A 165 -2.70 -5.25 -2.13
C ALA A 165 -2.28 -6.71 -1.90
N LEU A 166 -1.10 -6.85 -1.31
CA LEU A 166 -0.43 -8.11 -1.01
C LEU A 166 0.15 -8.05 0.41
N ALA A 167 0.10 -9.16 1.13
CA ALA A 167 0.78 -9.35 2.42
C ALA A 167 1.27 -10.79 2.54
N PHE A 168 2.37 -11.01 3.26
CA PHE A 168 2.77 -12.36 3.66
C PHE A 168 2.14 -12.69 5.01
N LEU A 169 1.58 -13.88 5.17
CA LEU A 169 1.27 -14.47 6.47
C LEU A 169 2.51 -15.17 7.04
N ASP A 170 3.26 -15.82 6.19
CA ASP A 170 4.56 -16.45 6.46
C ASP A 170 5.42 -16.44 5.18
N GLU A 171 6.59 -17.09 5.22
CA GLU A 171 7.51 -17.14 4.08
C GLU A 171 6.96 -17.84 2.83
N ASN A 172 5.97 -18.73 2.98
CA ASN A 172 5.38 -19.55 1.91
C ASN A 172 3.93 -19.18 1.59
N THR A 173 3.29 -18.36 2.41
CA THR A 173 1.87 -17.99 2.26
C THR A 173 1.71 -16.51 1.96
N LEU A 174 1.31 -16.22 0.72
CA LEU A 174 0.94 -14.87 0.28
C LEU A 174 -0.57 -14.68 0.38
N VAL A 175 -1.00 -13.53 0.86
CA VAL A 175 -2.39 -13.08 0.81
C VAL A 175 -2.51 -11.92 -0.16
N SER A 176 -3.59 -11.91 -0.93
CA SER A 176 -3.91 -10.84 -1.87
C SER A 176 -5.35 -10.38 -1.72
N THR A 177 -5.60 -9.12 -2.09
CA THR A 177 -6.95 -8.58 -2.19
C THR A 177 -7.07 -7.63 -3.37
N GLY A 178 -8.30 -7.37 -3.82
CA GLY A 178 -8.48 -6.60 -5.03
C GLY A 178 -9.90 -6.07 -5.25
N ARG A 179 -10.13 -5.66 -6.48
CA ARG A 179 -11.39 -5.07 -6.93
C ARG A 179 -12.55 -6.06 -6.94
N ASP A 180 -12.28 -7.36 -6.94
CA ASP A 180 -13.28 -8.42 -6.82
C ASP A 180 -13.79 -8.63 -5.38
N ALA A 181 -13.36 -7.80 -4.42
CA ALA A 181 -13.74 -7.83 -3.02
C ALA A 181 -13.34 -9.11 -2.26
N MET A 182 -12.49 -9.93 -2.86
CA MET A 182 -12.00 -11.18 -2.29
C MET A 182 -10.70 -10.97 -1.52
N ILE A 183 -10.48 -11.78 -0.49
CA ILE A 183 -9.15 -12.13 0.03
C ILE A 183 -8.83 -13.53 -0.45
N ARG A 184 -7.62 -13.73 -0.99
CA ARG A 184 -7.11 -15.02 -1.46
C ARG A 184 -5.77 -15.33 -0.82
N ALA A 185 -5.60 -16.59 -0.41
CA ALA A 185 -4.33 -17.11 0.08
C ALA A 185 -3.71 -18.04 -0.96
N TRP A 186 -2.41 -17.90 -1.13
CA TRP A 186 -1.61 -18.60 -2.12
C TRP A 186 -0.48 -19.35 -1.42
N ASP A 187 -0.37 -20.65 -1.69
CA ASP A 187 0.82 -21.41 -1.34
C ASP A 187 1.89 -21.18 -2.42
N LEU A 188 2.97 -20.50 -2.04
CA LEU A 188 4.06 -20.14 -2.94
C LEU A 188 4.95 -21.33 -3.33
N THR A 189 4.91 -22.43 -2.58
CA THR A 189 5.68 -23.63 -2.92
C THR A 189 5.13 -24.32 -4.16
N ILE A 190 3.80 -24.37 -4.28
CA ILE A 190 3.09 -24.98 -5.42
C ILE A 190 2.54 -23.95 -6.41
N GLY A 191 2.54 -22.65 -6.04
CA GLY A 191 2.07 -21.54 -6.87
C GLY A 191 0.57 -21.56 -7.13
N LYS A 192 -0.24 -21.98 -6.16
CA LYS A 192 -1.69 -22.10 -6.29
C LYS A 192 -2.44 -21.40 -5.17
N GLU A 193 -3.67 -20.99 -5.49
CA GLU A 193 -4.65 -20.59 -4.49
C GLU A 193 -5.03 -21.79 -3.62
N VAL A 194 -4.98 -21.59 -2.29
CA VAL A 194 -5.33 -22.61 -1.29
C VAL A 194 -6.59 -22.27 -0.53
N TYR A 195 -6.93 -20.97 -0.46
CA TYR A 195 -8.13 -20.50 0.20
C TYR A 195 -8.58 -19.15 -0.36
N SER A 196 -9.90 -18.90 -0.32
CA SER A 196 -10.45 -17.58 -0.64
C SER A 196 -11.73 -17.31 0.13
N VAL A 197 -11.97 -16.03 0.44
CA VAL A 197 -13.15 -15.55 1.14
C VAL A 197 -13.67 -14.27 0.52
N ALA A 198 -15.01 -14.12 0.43
CA ALA A 198 -15.65 -12.87 0.10
C ALA A 198 -15.49 -11.89 1.29
N ALA A 199 -14.47 -11.04 1.20
CA ALA A 199 -14.03 -10.25 2.34
C ALA A 199 -14.89 -9.00 2.55
N HIS A 200 -15.31 -8.34 1.48
CA HIS A 200 -15.99 -7.06 1.52
C HIS A 200 -17.17 -6.99 0.54
N GLU A 201 -18.02 -5.98 0.70
CA GLU A 201 -19.13 -5.73 -0.23
C GLU A 201 -18.68 -5.01 -1.51
N TYR A 202 -17.58 -4.26 -1.41
CA TYR A 202 -16.94 -3.53 -2.51
C TYR A 202 -15.44 -3.78 -2.52
N GLN A 203 -14.73 -3.12 -3.44
CA GLN A 203 -13.28 -3.26 -3.65
C GLN A 203 -12.52 -3.28 -2.32
N ALA A 204 -11.79 -4.36 -2.06
CA ALA A 204 -10.84 -4.43 -0.96
C ALA A 204 -9.53 -3.75 -1.40
N LYS A 205 -9.13 -2.70 -0.72
CA LYS A 205 -8.11 -1.76 -1.14
C LYS A 205 -6.72 -2.06 -0.59
N SER A 206 -6.65 -2.54 0.64
CA SER A 206 -5.39 -2.76 1.33
C SER A 206 -5.50 -3.92 2.31
N VAL A 207 -4.38 -4.59 2.55
CA VAL A 207 -4.18 -5.59 3.61
C VAL A 207 -2.87 -5.34 4.32
N SER A 208 -2.82 -5.67 5.61
CA SER A 208 -1.59 -5.63 6.42
C SER A 208 -1.66 -6.72 7.49
N TYR A 209 -0.55 -7.39 7.78
CA TYR A 209 -0.44 -8.46 8.76
C TYR A 209 0.63 -8.16 9.78
N ASN A 210 0.37 -8.41 11.08
CA ASN A 210 1.31 -8.13 12.16
C ASN A 210 1.97 -9.38 12.76
N GLY A 211 1.77 -10.55 12.16
CA GLY A 211 2.21 -11.85 12.68
C GLY A 211 1.12 -12.62 13.43
N ASN A 212 -0.06 -12.01 13.65
CA ASN A 212 -1.18 -12.63 14.38
C ASN A 212 -2.55 -12.29 13.76
N ILE A 213 -2.76 -11.03 13.38
CA ILE A 213 -4.02 -10.53 12.82
C ILE A 213 -3.77 -9.89 11.45
N LEU A 214 -4.53 -10.33 10.45
CA LEU A 214 -4.63 -9.66 9.17
C LEU A 214 -5.72 -8.58 9.26
N ILE A 215 -5.43 -7.39 8.77
CA ILE A 215 -6.44 -6.34 8.59
C ILE A 215 -6.64 -6.09 7.11
N SER A 216 -7.89 -5.85 6.71
CA SER A 216 -8.24 -5.43 5.35
C SER A 216 -9.09 -4.17 5.38
N SER A 217 -8.96 -3.32 4.36
CA SER A 217 -9.76 -2.13 4.18
C SER A 217 -10.46 -2.09 2.83
N SER A 218 -11.57 -1.35 2.74
CA SER A 218 -12.42 -1.37 1.56
C SER A 218 -13.08 -0.04 1.23
N MET A 219 -13.55 0.02 -0.02
CA MET A 219 -14.47 1.03 -0.50
C MET A 219 -15.85 0.96 0.21
N ASP A 220 -16.20 -0.16 0.85
CA ASP A 220 -17.40 -0.32 1.67
C ASP A 220 -17.34 0.43 3.01
N LYS A 221 -16.25 1.19 3.25
CA LYS A 221 -16.01 2.03 4.43
C LYS A 221 -15.75 1.22 5.71
N THR A 222 -15.44 -0.05 5.59
CA THR A 222 -15.12 -0.92 6.71
C THR A 222 -13.64 -1.32 6.73
N ILE A 223 -13.14 -1.58 7.94
CA ILE A 223 -11.91 -2.34 8.17
C ILE A 223 -12.34 -3.65 8.81
N LYS A 224 -11.79 -4.76 8.33
CA LYS A 224 -12.05 -6.09 8.88
C LYS A 224 -10.78 -6.71 9.42
N LEU A 225 -10.91 -7.37 10.56
CA LEU A 225 -9.83 -8.11 11.22
C LEU A 225 -10.09 -9.60 11.02
N TRP A 226 -9.03 -10.33 10.68
CA TRP A 226 -9.06 -11.75 10.36
C TRP A 226 -7.97 -12.47 11.15
N ASN A 227 -8.24 -13.70 11.60
CA ASN A 227 -7.18 -14.56 12.11
C ASN A 227 -6.31 -15.13 10.97
N ASP A 228 -5.32 -15.93 11.28
CA ASP A 228 -4.41 -16.57 10.32
C ASP A 228 -5.10 -17.64 9.44
N GLN A 229 -6.26 -18.16 9.84
CA GLN A 229 -7.13 -19.02 9.02
C GLN A 229 -8.07 -18.23 8.10
N LEU A 230 -7.97 -16.88 8.06
CA LEU A 230 -8.86 -15.97 7.34
C LEU A 230 -10.33 -16.05 7.78
N GLU A 231 -10.57 -16.37 9.05
CA GLU A 231 -11.88 -16.24 9.66
C GLU A 231 -12.07 -14.82 10.20
N LEU A 232 -13.27 -14.26 9.99
CA LEU A 232 -13.60 -12.90 10.39
C LEU A 232 -13.68 -12.78 11.92
N VAL A 233 -12.81 -11.97 12.50
CA VAL A 233 -12.76 -11.69 13.94
C VAL A 233 -13.59 -10.46 14.29
N LYS A 234 -13.46 -9.37 13.51
CA LYS A 234 -14.09 -8.09 13.84
C LYS A 234 -14.33 -7.23 12.59
N VAL A 235 -15.42 -6.46 12.63
CA VAL A 235 -15.71 -5.41 11.65
C VAL A 235 -15.66 -4.06 12.35
N ILE A 236 -14.88 -3.13 11.81
CA ILE A 236 -14.79 -1.74 12.24
C ILE A 236 -15.51 -0.89 11.19
N ASP A 237 -16.56 -0.21 11.61
CA ASP A 237 -17.37 0.69 10.80
C ASP A 237 -17.59 2.04 11.50
N PHE A 238 -18.21 2.99 10.78
CA PHE A 238 -18.49 4.31 11.33
C PHE A 238 -19.51 4.25 12.48
N ALA A 239 -20.54 3.44 12.36
CA ALA A 239 -21.67 3.42 13.31
C ALA A 239 -21.23 2.96 14.71
N ARG A 240 -20.33 1.98 14.79
CA ARG A 240 -19.88 1.39 16.05
C ARG A 240 -18.64 2.05 16.64
N TYR A 241 -17.73 2.51 15.78
CA TYR A 241 -16.38 2.93 16.18
C TYR A 241 -16.03 4.35 15.75
N GLN A 242 -16.98 5.11 15.16
CA GLN A 242 -16.73 6.43 14.58
C GLN A 242 -15.55 6.42 13.59
N GLY A 243 -15.50 5.35 12.79
CA GLY A 243 -14.46 5.14 11.78
C GLY A 243 -14.61 6.07 10.58
N HIS A 244 -14.06 5.62 9.45
CA HIS A 244 -14.13 6.39 8.22
C HIS A 244 -15.54 6.46 7.62
N THR A 245 -15.85 7.60 6.99
CA THR A 245 -17.15 7.84 6.33
C THR A 245 -17.11 7.62 4.83
N ASN A 246 -15.91 7.34 4.25
CA ASN A 246 -15.71 7.10 2.83
C ASN A 246 -14.74 5.94 2.61
N CYS A 247 -14.39 5.65 1.34
CA CYS A 247 -13.43 4.62 0.93
C CYS A 247 -12.16 4.66 1.77
N ILE A 248 -11.74 3.52 2.29
CA ILE A 248 -10.50 3.38 3.07
C ILE A 248 -9.42 2.84 2.14
N ASN A 249 -8.45 3.70 1.80
CA ASN A 249 -7.46 3.42 0.76
C ASN A 249 -6.29 2.55 1.24
N LYS A 250 -5.85 2.73 2.50
CA LYS A 250 -4.74 1.95 3.05
C LYS A 250 -4.92 1.71 4.54
N VAL A 251 -4.45 0.55 4.99
CA VAL A 251 -4.25 0.17 6.39
C VAL A 251 -2.85 -0.38 6.58
N GLU A 252 -2.23 -0.10 7.72
CA GLU A 252 -0.89 -0.59 8.05
C GLU A 252 -0.72 -0.71 9.56
N TRP A 253 -0.19 -1.85 10.03
CA TRP A 253 0.17 -2.06 11.41
C TRP A 253 1.41 -1.25 11.79
N ILE A 254 1.29 -0.47 12.86
CA ILE A 254 2.39 0.28 13.48
C ILE A 254 3.20 -0.65 14.39
N ASP A 255 2.48 -1.39 15.23
CA ASP A 255 3.01 -2.38 16.16
C ASP A 255 2.00 -3.54 16.34
N GLU A 256 2.19 -4.37 17.37
CA GLU A 256 1.33 -5.54 17.64
C GLU A 256 -0.13 -5.18 17.92
N ASN A 257 -0.39 -3.98 18.47
CA ASN A 257 -1.69 -3.57 18.97
C ASN A 257 -2.23 -2.28 18.32
N MET A 258 -1.47 -1.64 17.48
CA MET A 258 -1.86 -0.37 16.87
C MET A 258 -1.69 -0.38 15.36
N PHE A 259 -2.70 0.13 14.65
CA PHE A 259 -2.61 0.35 13.22
C PHE A 259 -3.17 1.71 12.82
N VAL A 260 -2.84 2.15 11.62
CA VAL A 260 -3.34 3.38 11.01
C VAL A 260 -4.10 3.08 9.73
N SER A 261 -5.08 3.91 9.42
CA SER A 261 -5.82 3.89 8.16
C SER A 261 -5.94 5.28 7.56
N CYS A 262 -6.03 5.36 6.22
CA CYS A 262 -6.34 6.60 5.51
C CYS A 262 -7.53 6.44 4.56
N SER A 263 -8.21 7.55 4.25
CA SER A 263 -9.47 7.51 3.53
C SER A 263 -9.69 8.70 2.61
N ASP A 264 -10.65 8.52 1.68
CA ASP A 264 -11.24 9.59 0.86
C ASP A 264 -12.05 10.59 1.71
N ASP A 265 -12.29 10.32 2.98
CA ASP A 265 -12.88 11.27 3.92
C ASP A 265 -11.88 12.32 4.45
N ARG A 266 -10.67 12.36 3.89
CA ARG A 266 -9.60 13.33 4.17
C ARG A 266 -8.97 13.16 5.55
N SER A 267 -9.15 12.02 6.18
CA SER A 267 -8.64 11.74 7.51
C SER A 267 -7.73 10.52 7.55
N LEU A 268 -6.84 10.51 8.58
CA LEU A 268 -6.22 9.30 9.07
C LEU A 268 -6.83 8.98 10.44
N CYS A 269 -7.00 7.68 10.70
CA CYS A 269 -7.42 7.16 12.00
C CYS A 269 -6.33 6.27 12.58
N LEU A 270 -6.02 6.48 13.86
CA LEU A 270 -5.21 5.56 14.66
C LEU A 270 -6.16 4.64 15.43
N TRP A 271 -5.86 3.35 15.38
CA TRP A 271 -6.64 2.30 16.00
C TRP A 271 -5.81 1.55 17.00
N LYS A 272 -6.37 1.34 18.19
CA LYS A 272 -5.80 0.46 19.19
C LYS A 272 -6.68 -0.78 19.28
N VAL A 273 -6.06 -1.95 19.18
CA VAL A 273 -6.74 -3.25 19.27
C VAL A 273 -6.35 -3.88 20.59
N GLU A 274 -7.35 -4.13 21.43
CA GLU A 274 -7.17 -4.97 22.60
C GLU A 274 -7.50 -6.41 22.19
N ILE A 275 -6.47 -7.24 22.09
CA ILE A 275 -6.63 -8.67 21.83
C ILE A 275 -6.86 -9.30 23.21
N ILE A 276 -8.11 -9.64 23.49
CA ILE A 276 -8.43 -10.50 24.65
C ILE A 276 -8.12 -11.92 24.18
N LEU A 277 -6.96 -12.43 24.59
CA LEU A 277 -6.54 -13.82 24.41
C LEU A 277 -7.40 -14.74 25.26
#